data_dd73d95a038722880bd143f67ee495a4
#
_entry.id   dd73d95a038722880bd143f67ee495a4
#
_cell.length_a   1.000
_cell.length_b   1.000
_cell.length_c   1.000
_cell.angle_alpha   90.00
_cell.angle_beta   90.00
_cell.angle_gamma   90.00
#
_symmetry.space_group_name_H-M   'P 1'
#
loop_
_entity.id
_entity.type
_entity.pdbx_description
1 polymer ?
#
loop_
_entity_poly.entity_id
_entity_poly.type
_entity_poly.pdbx_seq_one_letter_code
_entity_poly.pdbx_strand_id
1 'polypeptide(L)'
;MKLTEIFKELETIAPVALSDEFCRKFKMYDNSGIIIDCKEDIKGALFSLDLSFKAIDEAKKRGYNLIVTHHPAIFGGISRISADDVIGTCIRSGISVISMHLNFDAAPYGIDYHLMCGLGGEKAEVLDEIQGGGYGRVYSVREVKFGELENTVRKNFNTERALFYGDKERSVKKVASFCGAGCNNEAIEFAKRCGVDVFVSSDMKHHEIAALIGMGINVIHLTHYSAENYGFNKIYTHISSAFSIPAAFFADKDLL
;
A
#
# COMPACT_ATOMS: atom_id res chain seq x y z
N MET A 1 -9.02 14.17 -20.38
CA MET A 1 -10.03 13.38 -19.64
C MET A 1 -10.61 14.19 -18.51
N LYS A 2 -11.86 13.91 -18.13
CA LYS A 2 -12.42 14.48 -16.91
C LYS A 2 -11.91 13.71 -15.68
N LEU A 3 -11.79 14.40 -14.53
CA LEU A 3 -11.38 13.78 -13.26
C LEU A 3 -12.26 12.56 -12.89
N THR A 4 -13.57 12.69 -13.11
CA THR A 4 -14.54 11.60 -12.85
C THR A 4 -14.40 10.40 -13.78
N GLU A 5 -13.90 10.58 -15.01
CA GLU A 5 -13.62 9.46 -15.92
C GLU A 5 -12.43 8.67 -15.43
N ILE A 6 -11.35 9.36 -15.00
CA ILE A 6 -10.17 8.69 -14.43
C ILE A 6 -10.53 7.96 -13.15
N PHE A 7 -11.33 8.59 -12.28
CA PHE A 7 -11.79 7.95 -11.04
C PHE A 7 -12.58 6.67 -11.31
N LYS A 8 -13.47 6.68 -12.32
CA LYS A 8 -14.19 5.46 -12.73
C LYS A 8 -13.28 4.34 -13.19
N GLU A 9 -12.21 4.64 -13.93
CA GLU A 9 -11.23 3.62 -14.32
C GLU A 9 -10.53 3.02 -13.09
N LEU A 10 -10.16 3.84 -12.10
CA LEU A 10 -9.60 3.35 -10.83
C LEU A 10 -10.59 2.46 -10.07
N GLU A 11 -11.86 2.82 -10.05
CA GLU A 11 -12.92 2.03 -9.44
C GLU A 11 -13.17 0.67 -10.12
N THR A 12 -12.77 0.48 -11.38
CA THR A 12 -12.85 -0.85 -12.04
C THR A 12 -11.94 -1.88 -11.39
N ILE A 13 -10.83 -1.42 -10.78
CA ILE A 13 -9.86 -2.28 -10.08
C ILE A 13 -10.22 -2.41 -8.61
N ALA A 14 -10.55 -1.29 -7.96
CA ALA A 14 -10.82 -1.24 -6.53
C ALA A 14 -11.92 -0.20 -6.23
N PRO A 15 -13.18 -0.61 -6.30
CA PRO A 15 -14.30 0.27 -5.94
C PRO A 15 -14.15 0.83 -4.53
N VAL A 16 -14.49 2.10 -4.32
CA VAL A 16 -14.51 2.72 -2.98
C VAL A 16 -15.44 1.97 -2.04
N ALA A 17 -16.46 1.30 -2.57
CA ALA A 17 -17.33 0.40 -1.80
C ALA A 17 -16.57 -0.68 -1.00
N LEU A 18 -15.38 -1.12 -1.44
CA LEU A 18 -14.51 -2.02 -0.65
C LEU A 18 -14.03 -1.35 0.64
N SER A 19 -13.59 -0.08 0.54
CA SER A 19 -13.21 0.71 1.72
C SER A 19 -14.40 0.92 2.66
N ASP A 20 -15.57 1.27 2.13
CA ASP A 20 -16.80 1.48 2.92
C ASP A 20 -17.20 0.20 3.68
N GLU A 21 -17.13 -0.96 3.02
CA GLU A 21 -17.43 -2.24 3.63
C GLU A 21 -16.41 -2.60 4.71
N PHE A 22 -15.11 -2.41 4.43
CA PHE A 22 -14.03 -2.66 5.36
C PHE A 22 -14.17 -1.79 6.60
N CYS A 23 -14.38 -0.49 6.42
CA CYS A 23 -14.60 0.46 7.53
C CYS A 23 -15.81 0.09 8.39
N ARG A 24 -16.93 -0.30 7.77
CA ARG A 24 -18.14 -0.71 8.48
C ARG A 24 -17.92 -2.00 9.29
N LYS A 25 -17.24 -3.00 8.68
CA LYS A 25 -17.03 -4.30 9.31
C LYS A 25 -16.03 -4.22 10.47
N PHE A 26 -14.94 -3.49 10.28
CA PHE A 26 -13.84 -3.42 11.24
C PHE A 26 -13.81 -2.13 12.07
N LYS A 27 -14.84 -1.28 11.95
CA LYS A 27 -15.00 -0.02 12.69
C LYS A 27 -13.79 0.92 12.50
N MET A 28 -13.31 0.99 11.28
CA MET A 28 -12.23 1.88 10.86
C MET A 28 -12.76 3.13 10.19
N TYR A 29 -11.88 4.07 9.89
CA TYR A 29 -12.14 5.25 9.09
C TYR A 29 -11.22 5.26 7.88
N ASP A 30 -11.75 5.66 6.75
CA ASP A 30 -11.00 5.90 5.52
C ASP A 30 -11.51 7.14 4.80
N ASN A 31 -10.69 7.68 3.89
CA ASN A 31 -11.06 8.79 3.03
C ASN A 31 -10.55 8.53 1.61
N SER A 32 -11.03 7.45 0.98
CA SER A 32 -10.78 7.14 -0.43
C SER A 32 -11.75 7.89 -1.33
N GLY A 33 -11.27 8.29 -2.51
CA GLY A 33 -12.09 8.97 -3.52
C GLY A 33 -11.42 10.22 -4.09
N ILE A 34 -12.22 11.11 -4.68
CA ILE A 34 -11.76 12.43 -5.14
C ILE A 34 -11.63 13.33 -3.92
N ILE A 35 -10.39 13.69 -3.56
CA ILE A 35 -10.09 14.47 -2.35
C ILE A 35 -9.96 15.97 -2.65
N ILE A 36 -9.34 16.30 -3.78
CA ILE A 36 -9.18 17.68 -4.25
C ILE A 36 -9.64 17.75 -5.70
N ASP A 37 -10.62 18.60 -5.99
CA ASP A 37 -11.14 18.83 -7.33
C ASP A 37 -10.90 20.30 -7.75
N CYS A 38 -9.93 20.52 -8.61
CA CYS A 38 -9.63 21.84 -9.20
C CYS A 38 -10.47 22.17 -10.43
N LYS A 39 -11.44 21.32 -10.81
CA LYS A 39 -12.43 21.50 -11.89
C LYS A 39 -11.84 21.75 -13.28
N GLU A 40 -10.64 21.25 -13.54
CA GLU A 40 -9.98 21.34 -14.84
C GLU A 40 -10.01 20.00 -15.59
N ASP A 41 -9.83 20.07 -16.92
CA ASP A 41 -9.56 18.88 -17.71
C ASP A 41 -8.17 18.32 -17.34
N ILE A 42 -8.10 17.03 -17.07
CA ILE A 42 -6.85 16.38 -16.69
C ILE A 42 -5.96 16.19 -17.93
N LYS A 43 -4.75 16.74 -17.85
CA LYS A 43 -3.72 16.72 -18.89
C LYS A 43 -2.72 15.59 -18.72
N GLY A 44 -2.54 15.12 -17.49
CA GLY A 44 -1.66 14.02 -17.13
C GLY A 44 -1.79 13.68 -15.66
N ALA A 45 -1.46 12.44 -15.30
CA ALA A 45 -1.59 11.89 -13.95
C ALA A 45 -0.24 11.41 -13.40
N LEU A 46 0.11 11.81 -12.17
CA LEU A 46 1.24 11.29 -11.43
C LEU A 46 0.73 10.35 -10.33
N PHE A 47 1.23 9.12 -10.31
CA PHE A 47 0.98 8.17 -9.21
C PHE A 47 2.10 8.29 -8.18
N SER A 48 1.74 8.56 -6.95
CA SER A 48 2.67 8.70 -5.81
C SER A 48 2.03 8.12 -4.57
N LEU A 49 2.77 7.35 -3.77
CA LEU A 49 2.21 6.76 -2.55
C LEU A 49 1.57 7.84 -1.66
N ASP A 50 2.28 8.94 -1.48
CA ASP A 50 1.88 10.09 -0.66
C ASP A 50 1.69 11.35 -1.48
N LEU A 51 0.81 12.25 -1.03
CA LEU A 51 0.83 13.64 -1.46
C LEU A 51 1.95 14.39 -0.73
N SER A 52 2.97 14.80 -1.47
CA SER A 52 4.14 15.50 -0.93
C SER A 52 4.55 16.69 -1.80
N PHE A 53 5.36 17.60 -1.24
CA PHE A 53 5.94 18.70 -2.04
C PHE A 53 6.74 18.19 -3.23
N LYS A 54 7.50 17.09 -3.06
CA LYS A 54 8.26 16.46 -4.14
C LYS A 54 7.34 15.90 -5.24
N ALA A 55 6.22 15.27 -4.88
CA ALA A 55 5.24 14.77 -5.83
C ALA A 55 4.56 15.92 -6.60
N ILE A 56 4.22 17.02 -5.91
CA ILE A 56 3.68 18.23 -6.53
C ILE A 56 4.68 18.83 -7.53
N ASP A 57 5.95 18.96 -7.14
CA ASP A 57 7.00 19.48 -8.00
C ASP A 57 7.25 18.61 -9.23
N GLU A 58 7.21 17.27 -9.06
CA GLU A 58 7.35 16.34 -10.18
C GLU A 58 6.16 16.41 -11.14
N ALA A 59 4.93 16.52 -10.61
CA ALA A 59 3.73 16.71 -11.42
C ALA A 59 3.83 18.02 -12.24
N LYS A 60 4.23 19.12 -11.60
CA LYS A 60 4.44 20.43 -12.27
C LYS A 60 5.50 20.35 -13.36
N LYS A 61 6.65 19.73 -13.11
CA LYS A 61 7.72 19.53 -14.11
C LYS A 61 7.23 18.81 -15.36
N ARG A 62 6.31 17.85 -15.20
CA ARG A 62 5.70 17.10 -16.30
C ARG A 62 4.52 17.79 -16.96
N GLY A 63 4.02 18.90 -16.39
CA GLY A 63 2.79 19.56 -16.83
C GLY A 63 1.54 18.75 -16.47
N TYR A 64 1.59 17.88 -15.46
CA TYR A 64 0.47 17.08 -14.98
C TYR A 64 -0.31 17.85 -13.92
N ASN A 65 -1.64 17.70 -13.94
CA ASN A 65 -2.55 18.37 -13.03
C ASN A 65 -3.46 17.39 -12.26
N LEU A 66 -3.05 16.13 -12.17
CA LEU A 66 -3.63 15.11 -11.27
C LEU A 66 -2.50 14.37 -10.54
N ILE A 67 -2.69 14.17 -9.24
CA ILE A 67 -1.92 13.20 -8.46
C ILE A 67 -2.90 12.12 -7.95
N VAL A 68 -2.59 10.85 -8.25
CA VAL A 68 -3.28 9.70 -7.67
C VAL A 68 -2.42 9.20 -6.53
N THR A 69 -2.96 9.22 -5.30
CA THR A 69 -2.25 8.73 -4.12
C THR A 69 -2.83 7.43 -3.62
N HIS A 70 -2.03 6.65 -2.90
CA HIS A 70 -2.52 5.57 -2.06
C HIS A 70 -3.02 6.15 -0.74
N HIS A 71 -2.15 6.78 0.02
CA HIS A 71 -2.55 7.38 1.28
C HIS A 71 -3.50 8.57 1.06
N PRO A 72 -4.56 8.69 1.87
CA PRO A 72 -5.46 9.82 1.77
C PRO A 72 -4.72 11.15 1.94
N ALA A 73 -4.81 12.02 0.94
CA ALA A 73 -4.22 13.35 1.02
C ALA A 73 -4.76 14.16 2.20
N ILE A 74 -6.00 13.86 2.61
CA ILE A 74 -6.67 14.37 3.80
C ILE A 74 -7.23 13.16 4.54
N PHE A 75 -6.58 12.75 5.63
CA PHE A 75 -7.02 11.57 6.37
C PHE A 75 -8.11 11.88 7.40
N GLY A 76 -8.13 13.03 8.00
CA GLY A 76 -9.11 13.42 9.01
C GLY A 76 -9.73 14.78 8.74
N GLY A 77 -10.52 15.28 9.67
CA GLY A 77 -11.06 16.63 9.54
C GLY A 77 -9.97 17.69 9.52
N ILE A 78 -10.01 18.62 8.57
CA ILE A 78 -9.12 19.76 8.49
C ILE A 78 -9.84 20.99 9.04
N SER A 79 -9.28 21.61 10.06
CA SER A 79 -9.79 22.85 10.65
C SER A 79 -9.20 24.12 10.00
N ARG A 80 -8.05 24.01 9.36
CA ARG A 80 -7.34 25.13 8.71
C ARG A 80 -6.43 24.61 7.61
N ILE A 81 -6.38 25.34 6.49
CA ILE A 81 -5.42 25.12 5.39
C ILE A 81 -4.59 26.41 5.25
N SER A 82 -3.26 26.29 5.26
CA SER A 82 -2.34 27.36 4.89
C SER A 82 -2.02 27.28 3.40
N ALA A 83 -1.81 28.43 2.78
CA ALA A 83 -1.37 28.47 1.39
C ALA A 83 -0.03 27.74 1.17
N ASP A 84 0.81 27.65 2.19
CA ASP A 84 2.17 27.10 2.12
C ASP A 84 2.28 25.66 2.65
N ASP A 85 1.19 25.06 3.14
CA ASP A 85 1.17 23.62 3.41
C ASP A 85 1.00 22.81 2.12
N VAL A 86 1.13 21.49 2.22
CA VAL A 86 1.07 20.60 1.05
C VAL A 86 -0.27 20.69 0.32
N ILE A 87 -1.38 20.77 1.07
CA ILE A 87 -2.75 20.87 0.50
C ILE A 87 -2.93 22.23 -0.18
N GLY A 88 -2.59 23.33 0.50
CA GLY A 88 -2.69 24.67 -0.07
C GLY A 88 -1.80 24.85 -1.31
N THR A 89 -0.59 24.30 -1.29
CA THR A 89 0.31 24.30 -2.45
C THR A 89 -0.25 23.49 -3.62
N CYS A 90 -0.86 22.32 -3.34
CA CYS A 90 -1.52 21.48 -4.33
C CYS A 90 -2.68 22.25 -5.01
N ILE A 91 -3.58 22.85 -4.23
CA ILE A 91 -4.72 23.63 -4.73
C ILE A 91 -4.25 24.85 -5.56
N ARG A 92 -3.29 25.64 -5.06
CA ARG A 92 -2.74 26.78 -5.80
C ARG A 92 -2.07 26.38 -7.12
N SER A 93 -1.55 25.16 -7.19
CA SER A 93 -0.95 24.62 -8.42
C SER A 93 -1.96 24.09 -9.42
N GLY A 94 -3.27 24.15 -9.12
CA GLY A 94 -4.33 23.60 -9.97
C GLY A 94 -4.25 22.06 -10.10
N ILE A 95 -3.72 21.37 -9.07
CA ILE A 95 -3.55 19.92 -9.11
C ILE A 95 -4.70 19.27 -8.33
N SER A 96 -5.49 18.44 -9.02
CA SER A 96 -6.51 17.58 -8.41
C SER A 96 -5.87 16.37 -7.75
N VAL A 97 -6.54 15.77 -6.74
CA VAL A 97 -6.06 14.56 -6.06
C VAL A 97 -7.17 13.53 -5.93
N ILE A 98 -6.85 12.31 -6.32
CA ILE A 98 -7.63 11.11 -6.03
C ILE A 98 -6.80 10.26 -5.06
N SER A 99 -7.37 9.84 -3.93
CA SER A 99 -6.74 8.89 -3.01
C SER A 99 -7.48 7.57 -3.03
N MET A 100 -6.73 6.47 -3.11
CA MET A 100 -7.25 5.10 -3.16
C MET A 100 -6.51 4.27 -2.09
N HIS A 101 -7.05 4.22 -0.88
CA HIS A 101 -6.39 3.68 0.31
C HIS A 101 -6.87 2.25 0.61
N LEU A 102 -7.76 2.06 1.59
CA LEU A 102 -8.20 0.73 2.00
C LEU A 102 -8.84 -0.07 0.86
N ASN A 103 -9.45 0.58 -0.11
CA ASN A 103 -9.95 -0.10 -1.29
C ASN A 103 -8.82 -0.70 -2.15
N PHE A 104 -7.66 -0.02 -2.30
CA PHE A 104 -6.50 -0.61 -2.98
C PHE A 104 -5.83 -1.68 -2.12
N ASP A 105 -5.82 -1.55 -0.79
CA ASP A 105 -5.30 -2.61 0.07
C ASP A 105 -6.12 -3.88 -0.05
N ALA A 106 -7.44 -3.77 0.07
CA ALA A 106 -8.36 -4.90 0.15
C ALA A 106 -8.79 -5.47 -1.21
N ALA A 107 -8.48 -4.80 -2.33
CA ALA A 107 -8.86 -5.32 -3.65
C ALA A 107 -8.24 -6.71 -3.92
N PRO A 108 -8.89 -7.59 -4.73
CA PRO A 108 -8.39 -8.93 -5.04
C PRO A 108 -6.96 -8.95 -5.58
N TYR A 109 -6.61 -7.95 -6.38
CA TYR A 109 -5.27 -7.72 -6.94
C TYR A 109 -4.69 -6.39 -6.44
N GLY A 110 -4.96 -6.07 -5.18
CA GLY A 110 -4.55 -4.84 -4.53
C GLY A 110 -3.13 -4.87 -3.96
N ILE A 111 -2.82 -3.91 -3.11
CA ILE A 111 -1.48 -3.73 -2.53
C ILE A 111 -1.09 -4.93 -1.67
N ASP A 112 -1.99 -5.40 -0.80
CA ASP A 112 -1.73 -6.54 0.07
C ASP A 112 -1.57 -7.86 -0.71
N TYR A 113 -2.30 -8.04 -1.82
CA TYR A 113 -2.08 -9.13 -2.75
C TYR A 113 -0.69 -9.06 -3.40
N HIS A 114 -0.28 -7.88 -3.85
CA HIS A 114 1.03 -7.72 -4.47
C HIS A 114 2.18 -7.86 -3.48
N LEU A 115 2.01 -7.49 -2.20
CA LEU A 115 2.97 -7.79 -1.14
C LEU A 115 3.21 -9.31 -1.06
N MET A 116 2.15 -10.12 -1.03
CA MET A 116 2.24 -11.58 -1.09
C MET A 116 3.03 -12.05 -2.32
N CYS A 117 2.68 -11.55 -3.51
CA CYS A 117 3.37 -11.93 -4.76
C CYS A 117 4.86 -11.54 -4.72
N GLY A 118 5.20 -10.38 -4.17
CA GLY A 118 6.58 -9.92 -4.00
C GLY A 118 7.41 -10.81 -3.07
N LEU A 119 6.76 -11.53 -2.18
CA LEU A 119 7.35 -12.51 -1.27
C LEU A 119 7.33 -13.94 -1.82
N GLY A 120 6.82 -14.15 -3.04
CA GLY A 120 6.80 -15.44 -3.71
C GLY A 120 5.57 -16.30 -3.42
N GLY A 121 4.49 -15.71 -2.86
CA GLY A 121 3.21 -16.38 -2.65
C GLY A 121 2.31 -16.32 -3.87
N GLU A 122 1.42 -17.31 -4.02
CA GLU A 122 0.48 -17.39 -5.14
C GLU A 122 -0.99 -17.45 -4.69
N LYS A 123 -1.28 -18.22 -3.63
CA LYS A 123 -2.63 -18.44 -3.10
C LYS A 123 -2.62 -18.27 -1.61
N ALA A 124 -3.61 -17.58 -1.06
CA ALA A 124 -3.65 -17.24 0.35
C ALA A 124 -4.98 -17.58 1.01
N GLU A 125 -4.91 -17.89 2.30
CA GLU A 125 -6.00 -17.70 3.26
C GLU A 125 -5.96 -16.23 3.72
N VAL A 126 -7.11 -15.57 3.77
CA VAL A 126 -7.26 -14.14 4.09
C VAL A 126 -7.81 -14.00 5.50
N LEU A 127 -7.29 -13.06 6.29
CA LEU A 127 -7.77 -12.79 7.65
C LEU A 127 -9.08 -11.99 7.62
N ASP A 128 -9.02 -10.82 7.03
CA ASP A 128 -10.12 -9.85 7.02
C ASP A 128 -10.83 -9.91 5.67
N GLU A 129 -11.63 -10.98 5.46
CA GLU A 129 -12.41 -11.14 4.23
C GLU A 129 -13.57 -10.12 4.18
N ILE A 130 -13.75 -9.51 3.01
CA ILE A 130 -14.91 -8.71 2.63
C ILE A 130 -15.45 -9.19 1.29
N GLN A 131 -16.67 -8.76 0.91
CA GLN A 131 -17.23 -9.13 -0.37
C GLN A 131 -16.38 -8.54 -1.52
N GLY A 132 -15.72 -9.43 -2.28
CA GLY A 132 -14.89 -9.04 -3.42
C GLY A 132 -13.45 -8.66 -3.08
N GLY A 133 -12.96 -8.98 -1.87
CA GLY A 133 -11.58 -8.70 -1.49
C GLY A 133 -11.22 -9.13 -0.08
N GLY A 134 -10.18 -8.53 0.48
CA GLY A 134 -9.77 -8.77 1.85
C GLY A 134 -8.31 -8.38 2.12
N TYR A 135 -7.94 -8.42 3.39
CA TYR A 135 -6.67 -7.93 3.90
C TYR A 135 -6.01 -8.94 4.85
N GLY A 136 -4.68 -8.98 4.82
CA GLY A 136 -3.88 -9.91 5.61
C GLY A 136 -3.92 -11.33 5.06
N ARG A 137 -2.79 -11.85 4.63
CA ARG A 137 -2.69 -13.12 3.89
C ARG A 137 -1.72 -14.09 4.53
N VAL A 138 -2.12 -15.36 4.56
CA VAL A 138 -1.24 -16.49 4.86
C VAL A 138 -1.16 -17.40 3.64
N TYR A 139 0.05 -17.76 3.23
CA TYR A 139 0.32 -18.51 2.02
C TYR A 139 1.59 -19.35 2.11
N SER A 140 1.69 -20.33 1.22
CA SER A 140 2.91 -21.11 1.04
C SER A 140 3.85 -20.42 0.05
N VAL A 141 5.15 -20.56 0.30
CA VAL A 141 6.23 -20.16 -0.60
C VAL A 141 7.09 -21.37 -0.94
N ARG A 142 7.90 -21.26 -2.01
CA ARG A 142 8.95 -22.26 -2.24
C ARG A 142 9.86 -22.30 -1.02
N GLU A 143 10.16 -23.52 -0.54
CA GLU A 143 11.06 -23.70 0.60
C GLU A 143 12.41 -23.06 0.39
N VAL A 144 12.76 -22.12 1.25
CA VAL A 144 14.05 -21.38 1.26
C VAL A 144 14.51 -21.17 2.69
N LYS A 145 15.77 -20.86 2.91
CA LYS A 145 16.23 -20.36 4.21
C LYS A 145 15.80 -18.91 4.43
N PHE A 146 15.55 -18.53 5.67
CA PHE A 146 15.15 -17.17 6.02
C PHE A 146 16.16 -16.12 5.51
N GLY A 147 17.48 -16.41 5.60
CA GLY A 147 18.51 -15.53 5.06
C GLY A 147 18.47 -15.37 3.52
N GLU A 148 17.96 -16.35 2.78
CA GLU A 148 17.74 -16.23 1.32
C GLU A 148 16.51 -15.37 1.01
N LEU A 149 15.46 -15.46 1.84
CA LEU A 149 14.28 -14.62 1.74
C LEU A 149 14.62 -13.14 1.98
N GLU A 150 15.56 -12.83 2.89
CA GLU A 150 16.08 -11.46 3.07
C GLU A 150 16.55 -10.84 1.75
N ASN A 151 17.34 -11.58 0.96
CA ASN A 151 17.86 -11.10 -0.33
C ASN A 151 16.73 -10.86 -1.34
N THR A 152 15.73 -11.76 -1.37
CA THR A 152 14.56 -11.63 -2.21
C THR A 152 13.76 -10.37 -1.87
N VAL A 153 13.57 -10.12 -0.57
CA VAL A 153 12.86 -8.93 -0.07
C VAL A 153 13.58 -7.66 -0.46
N ARG A 154 14.87 -7.54 -0.17
CA ARG A 154 15.66 -6.35 -0.53
C ARG A 154 15.58 -6.03 -2.01
N LYS A 155 15.71 -7.04 -2.86
CA LYS A 155 15.65 -6.89 -4.31
C LYS A 155 14.26 -6.50 -4.81
N ASN A 156 13.22 -7.23 -4.41
CA ASN A 156 11.88 -7.04 -4.95
C ASN A 156 11.24 -5.74 -4.48
N PHE A 157 11.43 -5.38 -3.21
CA PHE A 157 10.90 -4.15 -2.63
C PHE A 157 11.86 -2.95 -2.75
N ASN A 158 13.03 -3.15 -3.40
CA ASN A 158 14.03 -2.12 -3.65
C ASN A 158 14.38 -1.32 -2.38
N THR A 159 14.66 -2.03 -1.29
CA THR A 159 14.92 -1.41 0.01
C THR A 159 16.08 -2.05 0.76
N GLU A 160 16.95 -1.21 1.33
CA GLU A 160 17.98 -1.62 2.28
C GLU A 160 17.55 -1.40 3.74
N ARG A 161 16.37 -0.80 3.95
CA ARG A 161 15.89 -0.38 5.28
C ARG A 161 15.00 -1.41 5.96
N ALA A 162 14.81 -2.59 5.38
CA ALA A 162 14.08 -3.68 6.01
C ALA A 162 14.88 -4.26 7.19
N LEU A 163 14.19 -4.60 8.28
CA LEU A 163 14.75 -5.25 9.46
C LEU A 163 14.31 -6.71 9.51
N PHE A 164 15.23 -7.58 9.88
CA PHE A 164 15.04 -9.03 9.90
C PHE A 164 15.37 -9.58 11.28
N TYR A 165 14.42 -10.31 11.87
CA TYR A 165 14.54 -10.87 13.22
C TYR A 165 14.29 -12.37 13.17
N GLY A 166 15.14 -13.14 13.87
CA GLY A 166 15.02 -14.58 13.99
C GLY A 166 16.22 -15.34 13.41
N ASP A 167 16.05 -16.65 13.23
CA ASP A 167 17.10 -17.55 12.78
C ASP A 167 17.22 -17.60 11.24
N LYS A 168 18.38 -17.18 10.71
CA LYS A 168 18.64 -17.14 9.27
C LYS A 168 18.70 -18.51 8.61
N GLU A 169 19.04 -19.55 9.36
CA GLU A 169 19.15 -20.92 8.87
C GLU A 169 17.80 -21.67 8.89
N ARG A 170 16.78 -21.07 9.51
CA ARG A 170 15.44 -21.65 9.57
C ARG A 170 14.85 -21.80 8.16
N SER A 171 14.29 -22.98 7.88
CA SER A 171 13.51 -23.23 6.66
C SER A 171 12.17 -22.46 6.73
N VAL A 172 11.83 -21.78 5.65
CA VAL A 172 10.60 -21.03 5.46
C VAL A 172 9.78 -21.69 4.36
N LYS A 173 8.55 -22.06 4.69
CA LYS A 173 7.56 -22.64 3.78
C LYS A 173 6.24 -21.89 3.79
N LYS A 174 5.93 -21.21 4.90
CA LYS A 174 4.66 -20.54 5.12
C LYS A 174 4.88 -19.13 5.67
N VAL A 175 4.26 -18.16 5.03
CA VAL A 175 4.43 -16.74 5.34
C VAL A 175 3.06 -16.11 5.64
N ALA A 176 3.00 -15.24 6.64
CA ALA A 176 1.92 -14.29 6.83
C ALA A 176 2.38 -12.89 6.39
N SER A 177 1.60 -12.16 5.60
CA SER A 177 1.93 -10.79 5.23
C SER A 177 0.73 -9.85 5.34
N PHE A 178 1.02 -8.62 5.78
CA PHE A 178 0.07 -7.54 5.97
C PHE A 178 0.72 -6.25 5.49
N CYS A 179 0.18 -5.57 4.48
CA CYS A 179 0.74 -4.30 4.04
C CYS A 179 0.46 -3.20 5.10
N GLY A 180 1.23 -2.12 5.06
CA GLY A 180 1.10 -1.02 6.00
C GLY A 180 1.25 -1.43 7.48
N ALA A 181 0.51 -0.79 8.37
CA ALA A 181 0.52 -1.01 9.81
C ALA A 181 -0.39 -2.19 10.24
N GLY A 182 -0.28 -3.33 9.57
CA GLY A 182 -1.19 -4.47 9.73
C GLY A 182 -0.87 -5.41 10.90
N CYS A 183 0.20 -5.17 11.66
CA CYS A 183 0.52 -6.00 12.81
C CYS A 183 -0.32 -5.60 14.02
N ASN A 184 -1.19 -6.50 14.45
CA ASN A 184 -2.01 -6.39 15.65
C ASN A 184 -2.23 -7.77 16.27
N ASN A 185 -2.93 -7.85 17.41
CA ASN A 185 -3.16 -9.11 18.11
C ASN A 185 -3.91 -10.14 17.25
N GLU A 186 -4.88 -9.71 16.43
CA GLU A 186 -5.67 -10.60 15.57
C GLU A 186 -4.80 -11.20 14.47
N ALA A 187 -3.95 -10.37 13.85
CA ALA A 187 -2.97 -10.81 12.84
C ALA A 187 -1.94 -11.79 13.43
N ILE A 188 -1.44 -11.54 14.64
CA ILE A 188 -0.50 -12.43 15.35
C ILE A 188 -1.16 -13.77 15.65
N GLU A 189 -2.38 -13.78 16.20
CA GLU A 189 -3.09 -15.03 16.48
C GLU A 189 -3.48 -15.79 15.21
N PHE A 190 -3.80 -15.09 14.11
CA PHE A 190 -4.02 -15.70 12.81
C PHE A 190 -2.75 -16.40 12.29
N ALA A 191 -1.62 -15.71 12.30
CA ALA A 191 -0.34 -16.26 11.90
C ALA A 191 0.04 -17.50 12.74
N LYS A 192 -0.12 -17.42 14.06
CA LYS A 192 0.12 -18.54 14.99
C LYS A 192 -0.79 -19.74 14.70
N ARG A 193 -2.10 -19.51 14.53
CA ARG A 193 -3.08 -20.56 14.23
C ARG A 193 -2.76 -21.26 12.90
N CYS A 194 -2.30 -20.48 11.92
CA CYS A 194 -1.91 -21.00 10.61
C CYS A 194 -0.54 -21.67 10.59
N GLY A 195 0.26 -21.56 11.67
CA GLY A 195 1.58 -22.18 11.78
C GLY A 195 2.58 -21.61 10.77
N VAL A 196 2.69 -20.29 10.69
CA VAL A 196 3.62 -19.63 9.77
C VAL A 196 5.06 -19.67 10.29
N ASP A 197 6.02 -19.65 9.38
CA ASP A 197 7.45 -19.57 9.68
C ASP A 197 7.92 -18.12 9.79
N VAL A 198 7.27 -17.22 9.03
CA VAL A 198 7.63 -15.80 8.90
C VAL A 198 6.38 -14.93 8.92
N PHE A 199 6.47 -13.82 9.67
CA PHE A 199 5.50 -12.74 9.67
C PHE A 199 6.10 -11.48 9.02
N VAL A 200 5.39 -10.87 8.07
CA VAL A 200 5.83 -9.68 7.33
C VAL A 200 4.82 -8.57 7.49
N SER A 201 5.25 -7.40 7.95
CA SER A 201 4.43 -6.18 8.03
C SER A 201 5.31 -4.94 8.17
N SER A 202 4.68 -3.78 8.32
CA SER A 202 5.33 -2.50 8.59
C SER A 202 4.85 -1.91 9.92
N ASP A 203 5.50 -0.85 10.38
CA ASP A 203 5.14 -0.08 11.60
C ASP A 203 4.93 -0.94 12.86
N MET A 204 5.65 -2.07 12.94
CA MET A 204 5.53 -3.01 14.03
C MET A 204 6.13 -2.47 15.33
N LYS A 205 5.41 -2.61 16.42
CA LYS A 205 5.90 -2.23 17.75
C LYS A 205 6.83 -3.29 18.30
N HIS A 206 7.76 -2.87 19.18
CA HIS A 206 8.74 -3.77 19.81
C HIS A 206 8.09 -5.01 20.44
N HIS A 207 6.99 -4.84 21.18
CA HIS A 207 6.34 -5.97 21.87
C HIS A 207 5.66 -6.94 20.90
N GLU A 208 5.19 -6.50 19.75
CA GLU A 208 4.63 -7.34 18.69
C GLU A 208 5.71 -8.22 18.07
N ILE A 209 6.87 -7.63 17.74
CA ILE A 209 8.04 -8.35 17.25
C ILE A 209 8.52 -9.38 18.29
N ALA A 210 8.65 -8.95 19.55
CA ALA A 210 9.07 -9.82 20.64
C ALA A 210 8.11 -11.01 20.86
N ALA A 211 6.79 -10.77 20.74
CA ALA A 211 5.79 -11.82 20.85
C ALA A 211 5.93 -12.86 19.71
N LEU A 212 6.07 -12.42 18.47
CA LEU A 212 6.27 -13.31 17.31
C LEU A 212 7.55 -14.15 17.45
N ILE A 213 8.66 -13.53 17.83
CA ILE A 213 9.94 -14.23 18.06
C ILE A 213 9.80 -15.22 19.22
N GLY A 214 9.11 -14.85 20.32
CA GLY A 214 8.83 -15.74 21.45
C GLY A 214 7.99 -16.96 21.06
N MET A 215 7.18 -16.86 20.00
CA MET A 215 6.43 -17.98 19.41
C MET A 215 7.26 -18.78 18.41
N GLY A 216 8.52 -18.41 18.15
CA GLY A 216 9.39 -19.03 17.17
C GLY A 216 9.07 -18.63 15.73
N ILE A 217 8.40 -17.53 15.49
CA ILE A 217 8.07 -16.98 14.15
C ILE A 217 9.11 -15.92 13.82
N ASN A 218 9.82 -16.08 12.70
CA ASN A 218 10.74 -15.06 12.19
C ASN A 218 9.96 -13.84 11.71
N VAL A 219 10.57 -12.65 11.75
CA VAL A 219 9.89 -11.40 11.37
C VAL A 219 10.68 -10.65 10.32
N ILE A 220 9.97 -10.16 9.31
CA ILE A 220 10.43 -9.17 8.34
C ILE A 220 9.64 -7.89 8.60
N HIS A 221 10.33 -6.86 9.06
CA HIS A 221 9.76 -5.52 9.25
C HIS A 221 10.20 -4.62 8.09
N LEU A 222 9.33 -4.46 7.11
CA LEU A 222 9.51 -3.54 5.99
C LEU A 222 9.26 -2.10 6.44
N THR A 223 9.82 -1.12 5.73
CA THR A 223 9.28 0.23 5.85
C THR A 223 7.87 0.26 5.25
N HIS A 224 6.98 1.06 5.82
CA HIS A 224 5.63 1.27 5.31
C HIS A 224 5.67 1.61 3.81
N TYR A 225 6.53 2.58 3.48
CA TYR A 225 6.71 3.04 2.11
C TYR A 225 7.13 1.91 1.15
N SER A 226 8.13 1.10 1.48
CA SER A 226 8.61 0.06 0.56
C SER A 226 7.62 -1.07 0.37
N ALA A 227 6.90 -1.46 1.43
CA ALA A 227 5.89 -2.50 1.38
C ALA A 227 4.75 -2.16 0.43
N GLU A 228 4.24 -0.94 0.51
CA GLU A 228 3.07 -0.51 -0.26
C GLU A 228 3.44 0.06 -1.63
N ASN A 229 4.55 0.79 -1.74
CA ASN A 229 5.01 1.37 -3.00
C ASN A 229 5.24 0.29 -4.07
N TYR A 230 5.66 -0.91 -3.68
CA TYR A 230 5.78 -2.06 -4.58
C TYR A 230 4.43 -2.43 -5.20
N GLY A 231 3.41 -2.65 -4.37
CA GLY A 231 2.06 -3.00 -4.82
C GLY A 231 1.41 -1.88 -5.63
N PHE A 232 1.55 -0.64 -5.16
CA PHE A 232 1.01 0.53 -5.85
C PHE A 232 1.62 0.74 -7.23
N ASN A 233 2.93 0.46 -7.40
CA ASN A 233 3.57 0.47 -8.72
C ASN A 233 3.01 -0.63 -9.65
N LYS A 234 2.68 -1.82 -9.12
CA LYS A 234 2.05 -2.88 -9.91
C LYS A 234 0.65 -2.47 -10.39
N ILE A 235 -0.15 -1.85 -9.52
CA ILE A 235 -1.46 -1.31 -9.88
C ILE A 235 -1.29 -0.21 -10.94
N TYR A 236 -0.39 0.75 -10.76
CA TYR A 236 -0.07 1.76 -11.77
C TYR A 236 0.27 1.14 -13.12
N THR A 237 1.15 0.15 -13.15
CA THR A 237 1.57 -0.52 -14.39
C THR A 237 0.39 -1.18 -15.10
N HIS A 238 -0.56 -1.71 -14.35
CA HIS A 238 -1.76 -2.34 -14.91
C HIS A 238 -2.73 -1.30 -15.48
N ILE A 239 -3.02 -0.20 -14.75
CA ILE A 239 -4.08 0.72 -15.12
C ILE A 239 -3.63 1.85 -16.04
N SER A 240 -2.34 2.20 -16.05
CA SER A 240 -1.85 3.37 -16.80
C SER A 240 -2.16 3.33 -18.28
N SER A 241 -2.27 2.14 -18.88
CA SER A 241 -2.62 1.95 -20.28
C SER A 241 -4.10 2.22 -20.60
N ALA A 242 -4.99 2.25 -19.61
CA ALA A 242 -6.40 2.56 -19.78
C ALA A 242 -6.66 4.07 -19.92
N PHE A 243 -5.69 4.91 -19.54
CA PHE A 243 -5.83 6.35 -19.64
C PHE A 243 -5.46 6.86 -21.04
N SER A 244 -6.30 7.73 -21.62
CA SER A 244 -5.99 8.45 -22.86
C SER A 244 -5.13 9.70 -22.65
N ILE A 245 -4.53 9.84 -21.46
CA ILE A 245 -3.61 10.90 -21.06
C ILE A 245 -2.29 10.31 -20.60
N PRO A 246 -1.17 11.05 -20.64
CA PRO A 246 0.08 10.55 -20.11
C PRO A 246 -0.02 10.34 -18.60
N ALA A 247 0.59 9.23 -18.13
CA ALA A 247 0.71 8.93 -16.72
C ALA A 247 2.17 8.57 -16.39
N ALA A 248 2.57 8.84 -15.14
CA ALA A 248 3.89 8.49 -14.63
C ALA A 248 3.80 8.04 -13.17
N PHE A 249 4.76 7.22 -12.73
CA PHE A 249 4.93 6.81 -11.35
C PHE A 249 6.08 7.58 -10.71
N PHE A 250 5.86 8.07 -9.50
CA PHE A 250 6.87 8.74 -8.68
C PHE A 250 7.15 7.92 -7.44
N ALA A 251 8.40 7.48 -7.29
CA ALA A 251 8.91 6.87 -6.07
C ALA A 251 9.86 7.84 -5.38
N ASP A 252 9.57 8.19 -4.12
CA ASP A 252 10.48 9.00 -3.33
C ASP A 252 11.66 8.14 -2.84
N LYS A 253 12.83 8.38 -3.44
CA LYS A 253 14.06 7.62 -3.14
C LYS A 253 14.56 7.81 -1.71
N ASP A 254 14.15 8.88 -1.03
CA ASP A 254 14.55 9.13 0.35
C ASP A 254 13.77 8.26 1.33
N LEU A 255 12.67 7.63 0.88
CA LEU A 255 11.81 6.74 1.67
C LEU A 255 11.99 5.24 1.35
N LEU A 256 12.65 4.89 0.25
CA LEU A 256 12.95 3.51 -0.15
C LEU A 256 14.03 2.84 0.72
#